data_f51f45d2b0cd918ee062865527fa6c97
#
_entry.id   f51f45d2b0cd918ee062865527fa6c97
#
_cell.length_a   1.000
_cell.length_b   1.000
_cell.length_c   1.000
_cell.angle_alpha   90.00
_cell.angle_beta   90.00
_cell.angle_gamma   90.00
#
_symmetry.space_group_name_H-M   'P 1'
#
loop_
_entity.id
_entity.type
_entity.pdbx_description
1 polymer ?
#
loop_
_entity_poly.entity_id
_entity_poly.type
_entity_poly.pdbx_seq_one_letter_code
_entity_poly.pdbx_strand_id
1 'polypeptide(L)'
;YKSVDPTKGEIYRPFEVLPPVAVNFSARAFTFRKGVPSKIQLTVTANADSVRGKVLVNIPVGWKAEPAVFDLDPTNRNSNRIFETTITPPASNSDGFVTATVVSGSDSVSQGIQRIEYDHIPYQFMLTDARSKIVSADIKLGGLNVGYIPGAGDDVAECLVQIGYNVTILTDEMLSKTNLNNFDAIITGIRAYNTNDWMQNHNTKLLEYVKQGGNFIVQYNTNNRIGPLIAKISPYPFNISRE
;
A
#
# COMPACT_ATOMS: atom_id res chain seq x y z
N TYR A 1 31.41 0.15 2.35
CA TYR A 1 32.10 -0.34 3.56
C TYR A 1 31.74 -1.80 3.82
N LYS A 2 32.61 -2.49 4.53
CA LYS A 2 32.44 -3.88 4.94
C LYS A 2 32.08 -3.93 6.42
N SER A 3 31.08 -4.72 6.77
CA SER A 3 30.71 -5.05 8.14
C SER A 3 30.55 -6.57 8.27
N VAL A 4 30.56 -7.07 9.49
CA VAL A 4 30.33 -8.50 9.77
C VAL A 4 29.05 -8.61 10.61
N ASP A 5 28.07 -9.32 10.09
CA ASP A 5 26.85 -9.69 10.81
C ASP A 5 27.04 -11.11 11.37
N PRO A 6 26.76 -11.35 12.65
CA PRO A 6 26.95 -12.67 13.25
C PRO A 6 26.15 -13.80 12.59
N THR A 7 25.04 -13.47 11.93
CA THR A 7 24.13 -14.45 11.31
C THR A 7 24.29 -14.55 9.79
N LYS A 8 24.67 -13.45 9.15
CA LYS A 8 24.76 -13.33 7.67
C LYS A 8 26.21 -13.33 7.17
N GLY A 9 27.22 -13.23 8.06
CA GLY A 9 28.61 -13.16 7.67
C GLY A 9 29.05 -11.77 7.20
N GLU A 10 29.89 -11.71 6.19
CA GLU A 10 30.39 -10.43 5.63
C GLU A 10 29.34 -9.73 4.81
N ILE A 11 29.00 -8.50 5.19
CA ILE A 11 28.08 -7.63 4.47
C ILE A 11 28.84 -6.47 3.83
N TYR A 12 28.62 -6.28 2.53
CA TYR A 12 29.16 -5.16 1.78
C TYR A 12 28.05 -4.14 1.48
N ARG A 13 28.20 -2.90 1.93
CA ARG A 13 27.26 -1.82 1.62
C ARG A 13 27.97 -0.69 0.89
N PRO A 14 27.36 -0.10 -0.13
CA PRO A 14 27.88 1.10 -0.78
C PRO A 14 27.89 2.28 0.21
N PHE A 15 28.68 3.29 -0.09
CA PHE A 15 28.62 4.55 0.63
C PHE A 15 27.40 5.34 0.14
N GLU A 16 26.47 5.65 1.04
CA GLU A 16 25.30 6.44 0.72
C GLU A 16 25.56 7.93 0.92
N VAL A 17 25.37 8.73 -0.13
CA VAL A 17 25.33 10.19 -0.05
C VAL A 17 23.87 10.61 -0.07
N LEU A 18 23.35 11.04 1.06
CA LEU A 18 21.94 11.34 1.26
C LEU A 18 21.75 12.83 1.57
N PRO A 19 20.62 13.42 1.14
CA PRO A 19 20.24 14.74 1.61
C PRO A 19 19.98 14.69 3.13
N PRO A 20 20.09 15.82 3.85
CA PRO A 20 19.91 15.84 5.31
C PRO A 20 18.52 15.36 5.76
N VAL A 21 17.57 15.39 4.85
CA VAL A 21 16.18 14.92 5.06
C VAL A 21 15.65 14.33 3.75
N ALA A 22 14.78 13.34 3.86
CA ALA A 22 14.05 12.79 2.74
C ALA A 22 12.55 12.77 3.04
N VAL A 23 11.71 12.86 2.01
CA VAL A 23 10.26 12.79 2.16
C VAL A 23 9.65 11.82 1.16
N ASN A 24 8.85 10.88 1.65
CA ASN A 24 8.18 9.87 0.86
C ASN A 24 6.67 9.90 1.12
N PHE A 25 5.86 9.85 0.07
CA PHE A 25 4.44 9.55 0.22
C PHE A 25 4.23 8.06 0.52
N SER A 26 3.16 7.73 1.23
CA SER A 26 2.81 6.34 1.58
C SER A 26 2.49 5.46 0.37
N ALA A 27 2.12 6.05 -0.77
CA ALA A 27 1.87 5.33 -2.02
C ALA A 27 2.38 6.13 -3.23
N ARG A 28 2.65 5.44 -4.34
CA ARG A 28 3.07 6.06 -5.61
C ARG A 28 1.92 6.70 -6.38
N ALA A 29 0.69 6.29 -6.08
CA ALA A 29 -0.53 6.82 -6.67
C ALA A 29 -1.67 6.78 -5.65
N PHE A 30 -2.54 7.78 -5.72
CA PHE A 30 -3.76 7.86 -4.94
C PHE A 30 -4.95 8.11 -5.87
N THR A 31 -6.01 7.36 -5.64
CA THR A 31 -7.27 7.48 -6.38
C THR A 31 -8.35 8.06 -5.48
N PHE A 32 -9.03 9.08 -5.97
CA PHE A 32 -10.08 9.79 -5.25
C PHE A 32 -11.40 9.71 -6.00
N ARG A 33 -12.51 9.65 -5.27
CA ARG A 33 -13.82 9.91 -5.83
C ARG A 33 -14.01 11.42 -5.99
N LYS A 34 -14.62 11.85 -7.08
CA LYS A 34 -14.90 13.27 -7.36
C LYS A 34 -15.49 14.00 -6.16
N GLY A 35 -14.88 15.10 -5.78
CA GLY A 35 -15.35 15.96 -4.70
C GLY A 35 -15.31 15.34 -3.30
N VAL A 36 -14.84 14.09 -3.14
CA VAL A 36 -14.80 13.41 -1.84
C VAL A 36 -13.41 13.51 -1.24
N PRO A 37 -13.26 14.19 -0.10
CA PRO A 37 -11.97 14.28 0.58
C PRO A 37 -11.47 12.93 1.05
N SER A 38 -10.16 12.71 0.98
CA SER A 38 -9.50 11.54 1.55
C SER A 38 -8.13 11.91 2.10
N LYS A 39 -7.68 11.18 3.11
CA LYS A 39 -6.41 11.40 3.78
C LYS A 39 -5.29 10.67 3.06
N ILE A 40 -4.14 11.36 2.94
CA ILE A 40 -2.90 10.75 2.49
C ILE A 40 -1.81 11.01 3.53
N GLN A 41 -0.84 10.12 3.59
CA GLN A 41 0.28 10.24 4.51
C GLN A 41 1.59 10.43 3.75
N LEU A 42 2.49 11.17 4.39
CA LEU A 42 3.88 11.32 3.97
C LEU A 42 4.79 11.13 5.17
N THR A 43 5.92 10.50 4.94
CA THR A 43 6.95 10.25 5.96
C THR A 43 8.17 11.10 5.66
N VAL A 44 8.59 11.88 6.63
CA VAL A 44 9.86 12.63 6.60
C VAL A 44 10.89 11.85 7.41
N THR A 45 11.99 11.48 6.77
CA THR A 45 13.11 10.76 7.38
C THR A 45 14.29 11.71 7.55
N ALA A 46 14.78 11.89 8.78
CA ALA A 46 15.96 12.69 9.05
C ALA A 46 17.23 11.84 8.83
N ASN A 47 18.10 12.29 7.92
CA ASN A 47 19.40 11.66 7.66
C ASN A 47 20.56 12.39 8.38
N ALA A 48 20.27 13.54 9.01
CA ALA A 48 21.17 14.33 9.84
C ALA A 48 20.52 14.62 11.21
N ASP A 49 21.32 15.09 12.16
CA ASP A 49 20.82 15.49 13.47
C ASP A 49 20.25 16.90 13.44
N SER A 50 19.27 17.13 14.32
CA SER A 50 18.65 18.46 14.53
C SER A 50 17.99 19.07 13.28
N VAL A 51 17.50 18.24 12.36
CA VAL A 51 16.75 18.73 11.20
C VAL A 51 15.43 19.33 11.67
N ARG A 52 15.19 20.57 11.28
CA ARG A 52 13.97 21.33 11.60
C ARG A 52 13.56 22.23 10.43
N GLY A 53 12.29 22.56 10.35
CA GLY A 53 11.83 23.43 9.26
C GLY A 53 10.33 23.30 9.00
N LYS A 54 9.96 23.33 7.73
CA LYS A 54 8.58 23.15 7.29
C LYS A 54 8.48 22.12 6.18
N VAL A 55 7.41 21.33 6.23
CA VAL A 55 7.04 20.41 5.15
C VAL A 55 5.92 21.07 4.36
N LEU A 56 6.14 21.30 3.09
CA LEU A 56 5.20 21.92 2.17
C LEU A 56 4.62 20.86 1.26
N VAL A 57 3.29 20.75 1.19
CA VAL A 57 2.57 19.88 0.26
C VAL A 57 1.99 20.74 -0.86
N ASN A 58 2.44 20.52 -2.09
CA ASN A 58 1.96 21.23 -3.27
C ASN A 58 1.07 20.30 -4.10
N ILE A 59 -0.02 20.85 -4.62
CA ILE A 59 -1.06 20.11 -5.33
C ILE A 59 -1.43 20.84 -6.64
N PRO A 60 -1.99 20.13 -7.63
CA PRO A 60 -2.44 20.74 -8.87
C PRO A 60 -3.59 21.74 -8.67
N VAL A 61 -3.78 22.60 -9.66
CA VAL A 61 -4.91 23.53 -9.68
C VAL A 61 -6.25 22.78 -9.61
N GLY A 62 -7.17 23.30 -8.80
CA GLY A 62 -8.50 22.71 -8.57
C GLY A 62 -8.55 21.67 -7.45
N TRP A 63 -7.41 21.22 -6.94
CA TRP A 63 -7.31 20.37 -5.76
C TRP A 63 -7.07 21.22 -4.51
N LYS A 64 -7.34 20.67 -3.32
CA LYS A 64 -7.03 21.29 -2.03
C LYS A 64 -6.32 20.30 -1.13
N ALA A 65 -5.37 20.78 -0.32
CA ALA A 65 -4.69 20.03 0.73
C ALA A 65 -4.83 20.77 2.06
N GLU A 66 -5.29 20.09 3.09
CA GLU A 66 -5.49 20.69 4.43
C GLU A 66 -5.03 19.71 5.52
N PRO A 67 -4.00 20.07 6.30
CA PRO A 67 -3.09 21.21 6.11
C PRO A 67 -2.13 20.98 4.92
N ALA A 68 -1.74 22.08 4.24
CA ALA A 68 -0.73 22.04 3.17
C ALA A 68 0.70 22.31 3.69
N VAL A 69 0.83 22.76 4.94
CA VAL A 69 2.11 23.09 5.57
C VAL A 69 2.13 22.50 6.97
N PHE A 70 3.25 21.86 7.31
CA PHE A 70 3.50 21.32 8.64
C PHE A 70 4.81 21.86 9.19
N ASP A 71 4.86 22.07 10.49
CA ASP A 71 6.11 22.35 11.19
C ASP A 71 6.86 21.05 11.45
N LEU A 72 8.13 21.03 11.11
CA LEU A 72 9.05 19.94 11.39
C LEU A 72 9.90 20.33 12.59
N ASP A 73 9.53 19.81 13.75
CA ASP A 73 10.31 19.97 14.99
C ASP A 73 11.70 19.31 14.85
N PRO A 74 12.70 19.74 15.64
CA PRO A 74 14.01 19.16 15.62
C PRO A 74 13.95 17.63 15.75
N THR A 75 14.55 16.94 14.80
CA THR A 75 14.55 15.47 14.72
C THR A 75 15.97 14.93 14.79
N ASN A 76 16.13 13.80 15.44
CA ASN A 76 17.40 13.09 15.49
C ASN A 76 17.61 12.28 14.20
N ARG A 77 18.86 12.04 13.85
CA ARG A 77 19.25 11.18 12.74
C ARG A 77 18.53 9.82 12.80
N ASN A 78 18.11 9.31 11.63
CA ASN A 78 17.39 8.06 11.45
C ASN A 78 15.98 8.04 12.09
N SER A 79 15.45 9.18 12.51
CA SER A 79 14.05 9.26 12.97
C SER A 79 13.10 9.54 11.80
N ASN A 80 11.88 9.02 11.93
CA ASN A 80 10.78 9.24 11.00
C ASN A 80 9.70 10.09 11.66
N ARG A 81 9.15 11.04 10.90
CA ARG A 81 7.94 11.79 11.25
C ARG A 81 6.88 11.56 10.18
N ILE A 82 5.71 11.13 10.60
CA ILE A 82 4.57 10.90 9.72
C ILE A 82 3.65 12.11 9.82
N PHE A 83 3.31 12.67 8.66
CA PHE A 83 2.35 13.76 8.51
C PHE A 83 1.14 13.26 7.71
N GLU A 84 -0.03 13.75 8.04
CA GLU A 84 -1.27 13.43 7.37
C GLU A 84 -1.91 14.70 6.83
N THR A 85 -2.31 14.69 5.57
CA THR A 85 -3.07 15.78 4.95
C THR A 85 -4.33 15.24 4.30
N THR A 86 -5.42 16.00 4.37
CA THR A 86 -6.65 15.71 3.66
C THR A 86 -6.60 16.35 2.29
N ILE A 87 -6.69 15.54 1.25
CA ILE A 87 -6.77 16.00 -0.13
C ILE A 87 -8.23 16.00 -0.57
N THR A 88 -8.69 17.15 -1.06
CA THR A 88 -10.01 17.30 -1.67
C THR A 88 -9.85 17.45 -3.18
N PRO A 89 -10.32 16.48 -3.96
CA PRO A 89 -10.27 16.53 -5.40
C PRO A 89 -11.35 17.48 -5.96
N PRO A 90 -11.22 17.95 -7.21
CA PRO A 90 -12.28 18.68 -7.89
C PRO A 90 -13.51 17.79 -8.17
N ALA A 91 -14.65 18.42 -8.45
CA ALA A 91 -15.88 17.72 -8.83
C ALA A 91 -15.87 17.13 -10.27
N SER A 92 -14.79 17.36 -11.01
CA SER A 92 -14.57 16.81 -12.36
C SER A 92 -13.48 15.74 -12.36
N ASN A 93 -13.39 14.96 -13.45
CA ASN A 93 -12.22 14.10 -13.66
C ASN A 93 -10.97 14.98 -13.75
N SER A 94 -9.96 14.62 -13.02
CA SER A 94 -8.71 15.36 -12.96
C SER A 94 -7.58 14.43 -12.54
N ASP A 95 -6.40 14.71 -13.03
CA ASP A 95 -5.20 14.02 -12.59
C ASP A 95 -4.01 14.98 -12.49
N GLY A 96 -2.99 14.56 -11.78
CA GLY A 96 -1.78 15.34 -11.60
C GLY A 96 -0.84 14.69 -10.60
N PHE A 97 0.03 15.51 -10.03
CA PHE A 97 0.96 15.07 -9.00
C PHE A 97 0.82 15.93 -7.76
N VAL A 98 0.71 15.28 -6.60
CA VAL A 98 1.04 15.90 -5.32
C VAL A 98 2.54 15.80 -5.13
N THR A 99 3.16 16.89 -4.66
CA THR A 99 4.60 16.93 -4.36
C THR A 99 4.83 17.42 -2.94
N ALA A 100 5.94 17.00 -2.35
CA ALA A 100 6.34 17.46 -1.03
C ALA A 100 7.74 18.06 -1.05
N THR A 101 7.93 19.13 -0.30
CA THR A 101 9.23 19.79 -0.14
C THR A 101 9.47 20.07 1.33
N VAL A 102 10.63 19.70 1.84
CA VAL A 102 11.07 20.10 3.18
C VAL A 102 11.98 21.30 3.05
N VAL A 103 11.64 22.39 3.72
CA VAL A 103 12.45 23.61 3.79
C VAL A 103 13.08 23.69 5.17
N SER A 104 14.41 23.70 5.22
CA SER A 104 15.21 23.78 6.45
C SER A 104 16.28 24.85 6.32
N GLY A 105 16.08 25.99 6.96
CA GLY A 105 16.94 27.15 6.78
C GLY A 105 16.92 27.68 5.35
N SER A 106 18.10 27.71 4.69
CA SER A 106 18.25 28.10 3.27
C SER A 106 18.02 26.93 2.30
N ASP A 107 17.95 25.71 2.80
CA ASP A 107 17.93 24.50 1.99
C ASP A 107 16.51 24.03 1.76
N SER A 108 16.26 23.47 0.58
CA SER A 108 15.01 22.80 0.24
C SER A 108 15.28 21.44 -0.37
N VAL A 109 14.55 20.42 0.11
CA VAL A 109 14.68 19.04 -0.34
C VAL A 109 13.32 18.52 -0.79
N SER A 110 13.24 18.10 -2.05
CA SER A 110 12.06 17.50 -2.67
C SER A 110 12.35 16.07 -3.14
N GLN A 111 13.12 15.33 -2.35
CA GLN A 111 13.56 13.98 -2.68
C GLN A 111 13.14 12.98 -1.62
N GLY A 112 12.68 11.83 -2.09
CA GLY A 112 12.50 10.63 -1.28
C GLY A 112 13.65 9.65 -1.46
N ILE A 113 13.72 8.67 -0.58
CA ILE A 113 14.68 7.58 -0.66
C ILE A 113 13.90 6.28 -0.77
N GLN A 114 14.22 5.49 -1.79
CA GLN A 114 13.79 4.12 -1.92
C GLN A 114 14.98 3.20 -1.71
N ARG A 115 14.92 2.33 -0.70
CA ARG A 115 15.91 1.28 -0.45
C ARG A 115 15.39 -0.05 -0.98
N ILE A 116 16.27 -0.78 -1.65
CA ILE A 116 16.02 -2.12 -2.19
C ILE A 116 16.98 -3.03 -1.44
N GLU A 117 16.44 -3.81 -0.51
CA GLU A 117 17.20 -4.67 0.39
C GLU A 117 16.55 -6.06 0.43
N TYR A 118 16.97 -6.92 -0.51
CA TYR A 118 16.56 -8.31 -0.58
C TYR A 118 17.76 -9.23 -0.45
N ASP A 119 17.63 -10.36 0.23
CA ASP A 119 18.73 -11.28 0.51
C ASP A 119 19.41 -11.86 -0.76
N HIS A 120 18.72 -11.86 -1.90
CA HIS A 120 19.19 -12.46 -3.15
C HIS A 120 19.78 -11.46 -4.15
N ILE A 121 19.80 -10.17 -3.84
CA ILE A 121 20.41 -9.13 -4.69
C ILE A 121 21.25 -8.17 -3.83
N PRO A 122 22.29 -7.53 -4.40
CA PRO A 122 23.03 -6.50 -3.70
C PRO A 122 22.12 -5.34 -3.27
N TYR A 123 22.37 -4.81 -2.08
CA TYR A 123 21.70 -3.62 -1.59
C TYR A 123 21.84 -2.44 -2.56
N GLN A 124 20.75 -1.77 -2.82
CA GLN A 124 20.66 -0.59 -3.67
C GLN A 124 19.80 0.48 -3.01
N PHE A 125 20.05 1.74 -3.35
CA PHE A 125 19.15 2.83 -3.01
C PHE A 125 19.00 3.79 -4.18
N MET A 126 17.86 4.45 -4.25
CA MET A 126 17.57 5.45 -5.27
C MET A 126 17.01 6.70 -4.59
N LEU A 127 17.49 7.86 -5.03
CA LEU A 127 16.82 9.13 -4.76
C LEU A 127 15.74 9.33 -5.82
N THR A 128 14.52 9.54 -5.39
CA THR A 128 13.35 9.73 -6.26
C THR A 128 12.73 11.09 -5.94
N ASP A 129 12.00 11.67 -6.90
CA ASP A 129 11.21 12.86 -6.59
C ASP A 129 10.19 12.55 -5.49
N ALA A 130 10.03 13.47 -4.54
CA ALA A 130 9.01 13.39 -3.51
C ALA A 130 7.65 13.74 -4.10
N ARG A 131 7.12 12.86 -4.95
CA ARG A 131 5.83 13.03 -5.64
C ARG A 131 5.04 11.76 -5.70
N SER A 132 3.71 11.92 -5.77
CA SER A 132 2.78 10.84 -5.99
C SER A 132 1.72 11.25 -7.01
N LYS A 133 1.31 10.31 -7.87
CA LYS A 133 0.22 10.54 -8.82
C LYS A 133 -1.09 10.65 -8.05
N ILE A 134 -1.92 11.63 -8.36
CA ILE A 134 -3.29 11.75 -7.85
C ILE A 134 -4.28 11.76 -9.01
N VAL A 135 -5.36 10.99 -8.87
CA VAL A 135 -6.40 10.85 -9.88
C VAL A 135 -7.76 10.99 -9.23
N SER A 136 -8.61 11.86 -9.79
CA SER A 136 -10.03 11.99 -9.43
C SER A 136 -10.91 11.41 -10.52
N ALA A 137 -11.75 10.45 -10.16
CA ALA A 137 -12.62 9.76 -11.10
C ALA A 137 -14.05 9.61 -10.55
N ASP A 138 -15.01 9.41 -11.45
CA ASP A 138 -16.40 9.09 -11.09
C ASP A 138 -16.51 7.60 -10.73
N ILE A 139 -16.22 7.30 -9.46
CA ILE A 139 -16.27 5.93 -8.93
C ILE A 139 -17.58 5.74 -8.19
N LYS A 140 -18.38 4.78 -8.66
CA LYS A 140 -19.61 4.35 -8.00
C LYS A 140 -19.33 3.09 -7.19
N LEU A 141 -19.68 3.12 -5.91
CA LEU A 141 -19.54 1.96 -5.03
C LEU A 141 -20.82 1.11 -5.11
N GLY A 142 -20.67 -0.19 -5.36
CA GLY A 142 -21.79 -1.14 -5.43
C GLY A 142 -22.14 -1.80 -4.10
N GLY A 143 -21.41 -1.54 -3.06
CA GLY A 143 -21.53 -2.00 -1.68
C GLY A 143 -20.45 -1.32 -0.87
N LEU A 144 -20.37 -1.52 0.44
CA LEU A 144 -19.39 -0.84 1.28
C LEU A 144 -18.46 -1.79 2.05
N ASN A 145 -18.93 -2.97 2.40
CA ASN A 145 -18.20 -3.88 3.29
C ASN A 145 -17.53 -4.99 2.47
N VAL A 146 -16.21 -5.00 2.44
CA VAL A 146 -15.42 -6.00 1.70
C VAL A 146 -14.58 -6.79 2.70
N GLY A 147 -14.72 -8.13 2.63
CA GLY A 147 -13.78 -9.04 3.27
C GLY A 147 -12.59 -9.29 2.34
N TYR A 148 -11.38 -9.07 2.80
CA TYR A 148 -10.17 -9.30 2.00
C TYR A 148 -9.30 -10.38 2.64
N ILE A 149 -9.02 -11.43 1.89
CA ILE A 149 -8.14 -12.53 2.31
C ILE A 149 -6.76 -12.28 1.70
N PRO A 150 -5.72 -11.95 2.48
CA PRO A 150 -4.39 -11.67 1.94
C PRO A 150 -3.78 -12.85 1.17
N GLY A 151 -2.99 -12.54 0.16
CA GLY A 151 -2.24 -13.50 -0.65
C GLY A 151 -0.73 -13.25 -0.62
N ALA A 152 -0.07 -13.39 -1.76
CA ALA A 152 1.38 -13.26 -1.90
C ALA A 152 1.90 -11.80 -1.80
N GLY A 153 1.02 -10.84 -1.58
CA GLY A 153 1.29 -9.40 -1.49
C GLY A 153 0.78 -8.65 -2.72
N ASP A 154 -0.17 -7.78 -2.47
CA ASP A 154 -0.72 -6.82 -3.42
C ASP A 154 -1.33 -5.66 -2.63
N ASP A 155 -1.60 -4.54 -3.29
CA ASP A 155 -2.13 -3.32 -2.68
C ASP A 155 -3.66 -3.18 -2.88
N VAL A 156 -4.38 -4.27 -3.16
CA VAL A 156 -5.81 -4.22 -3.49
C VAL A 156 -6.64 -3.78 -2.29
N ALA A 157 -6.33 -4.27 -1.10
CA ALA A 157 -7.03 -3.86 0.12
C ALA A 157 -6.90 -2.36 0.37
N GLU A 158 -5.68 -1.81 0.27
CA GLU A 158 -5.40 -0.39 0.43
C GLU A 158 -6.06 0.45 -0.65
N CYS A 159 -6.04 0.00 -1.91
CA CYS A 159 -6.73 0.68 -3.00
C CYS A 159 -8.25 0.73 -2.80
N LEU A 160 -8.86 -0.33 -2.29
CA LEU A 160 -10.29 -0.36 -1.96
C LEU A 160 -10.62 0.64 -0.84
N VAL A 161 -9.80 0.70 0.21
CA VAL A 161 -9.95 1.70 1.29
C VAL A 161 -9.85 3.12 0.74
N GLN A 162 -8.87 3.39 -0.15
CA GLN A 162 -8.70 4.72 -0.76
C GLN A 162 -9.95 5.19 -1.51
N ILE A 163 -10.63 4.31 -2.21
CA ILE A 163 -11.84 4.66 -2.95
C ILE A 163 -13.12 4.59 -2.11
N GLY A 164 -13.01 4.23 -0.83
CA GLY A 164 -14.09 4.38 0.16
C GLY A 164 -14.81 3.11 0.56
N TYR A 165 -14.26 1.93 0.32
CA TYR A 165 -14.76 0.68 0.90
C TYR A 165 -14.29 0.50 2.35
N ASN A 166 -15.12 -0.14 3.17
CA ASN A 166 -14.77 -0.66 4.47
C ASN A 166 -14.16 -2.05 4.28
N VAL A 167 -12.83 -2.15 4.35
CA VAL A 167 -12.12 -3.41 4.14
C VAL A 167 -11.78 -4.07 5.48
N THR A 168 -12.20 -5.32 5.64
CA THR A 168 -11.83 -6.17 6.77
C THR A 168 -10.87 -7.25 6.30
N ILE A 169 -9.67 -7.28 6.85
CA ILE A 169 -8.70 -8.35 6.58
C ILE A 169 -9.18 -9.64 7.24
N LEU A 170 -9.37 -10.67 6.42
CA LEU A 170 -9.84 -11.99 6.85
C LEU A 170 -8.66 -12.96 6.96
N THR A 171 -8.17 -13.14 8.17
CA THR A 171 -7.19 -14.19 8.53
C THR A 171 -7.91 -15.52 8.76
N ASP A 172 -7.16 -16.61 8.96
CA ASP A 172 -7.68 -17.93 9.33
C ASP A 172 -8.62 -17.86 10.54
N GLU A 173 -8.18 -17.17 11.60
CA GLU A 173 -8.98 -16.96 12.80
C GLU A 173 -10.26 -16.16 12.53
N MET A 174 -10.17 -15.09 11.76
CA MET A 174 -11.31 -14.25 11.41
C MET A 174 -12.33 -15.01 10.56
N LEU A 175 -11.87 -15.77 9.55
CA LEU A 175 -12.74 -16.60 8.74
C LEU A 175 -13.48 -17.66 9.55
N SER A 176 -12.86 -18.22 10.59
CA SER A 176 -13.51 -19.19 11.49
C SER A 176 -14.67 -18.57 12.25
N LYS A 177 -14.52 -17.34 12.76
CA LYS A 177 -15.43 -16.70 13.71
C LYS A 177 -16.45 -15.76 13.06
N THR A 178 -16.13 -15.15 11.93
CA THR A 178 -16.93 -14.08 11.32
C THR A 178 -18.11 -14.64 10.52
N ASN A 179 -19.28 -14.00 10.63
CA ASN A 179 -20.40 -14.23 9.73
C ASN A 179 -20.09 -13.55 8.38
N LEU A 180 -19.92 -14.35 7.33
CA LEU A 180 -19.53 -13.85 6.00
C LEU A 180 -20.66 -13.05 5.32
N ASN A 181 -21.91 -13.23 5.72
CA ASN A 181 -23.06 -12.48 5.17
C ASN A 181 -23.03 -10.98 5.53
N ASN A 182 -22.10 -10.55 6.40
CA ASN A 182 -21.88 -9.14 6.71
C ASN A 182 -21.08 -8.41 5.62
N PHE A 183 -20.54 -9.15 4.64
CA PHE A 183 -19.78 -8.58 3.54
C PHE A 183 -20.59 -8.55 2.26
N ASP A 184 -20.52 -7.45 1.52
CA ASP A 184 -21.10 -7.30 0.18
C ASP A 184 -20.26 -8.07 -0.86
N ALA A 185 -18.97 -8.21 -0.61
CA ALA A 185 -18.06 -9.04 -1.38
C ALA A 185 -16.91 -9.57 -0.51
N ILE A 186 -16.41 -10.75 -0.87
CA ILE A 186 -15.16 -11.29 -0.33
C ILE A 186 -14.18 -11.43 -1.49
N ILE A 187 -12.97 -10.90 -1.32
CA ILE A 187 -11.92 -10.90 -2.34
C ILE A 187 -10.70 -11.62 -1.78
N THR A 188 -10.13 -12.54 -2.55
CA THR A 188 -8.81 -13.11 -2.22
C THR A 188 -7.71 -12.33 -2.92
N GLY A 189 -6.61 -12.07 -2.23
CA GLY A 189 -5.39 -11.52 -2.82
C GLY A 189 -4.75 -12.49 -3.83
N ILE A 190 -3.79 -11.97 -4.58
CA ILE A 190 -3.03 -12.73 -5.56
C ILE A 190 -2.41 -13.96 -4.89
N ARG A 191 -2.64 -15.14 -5.50
CA ARG A 191 -2.10 -16.42 -5.03
C ARG A 191 -2.49 -16.82 -3.60
N ALA A 192 -3.60 -16.30 -3.08
CA ALA A 192 -4.03 -16.59 -1.70
C ALA A 192 -4.16 -18.10 -1.43
N TYR A 193 -4.66 -18.88 -2.39
CA TYR A 193 -4.73 -20.34 -2.29
C TYR A 193 -3.39 -21.06 -2.43
N ASN A 194 -2.36 -20.39 -2.92
CA ASN A 194 -1.01 -20.95 -2.99
C ASN A 194 -0.18 -20.63 -1.75
N THR A 195 -0.48 -19.54 -1.04
CA THR A 195 0.31 -19.05 0.08
C THR A 195 -0.29 -19.34 1.44
N ASN A 196 -1.61 -19.62 1.49
CA ASN A 196 -2.34 -19.86 2.72
C ASN A 196 -2.87 -21.30 2.74
N ASP A 197 -2.13 -22.21 3.35
CA ASP A 197 -2.50 -23.65 3.44
C ASP A 197 -3.84 -23.88 4.15
N TRP A 198 -4.24 -22.94 5.03
CA TRP A 198 -5.50 -22.98 5.76
C TRP A 198 -6.73 -22.67 4.88
N MET A 199 -6.57 -22.09 3.69
CA MET A 199 -7.69 -21.73 2.80
C MET A 199 -8.61 -22.93 2.52
N GLN A 200 -8.07 -24.13 2.35
CA GLN A 200 -8.86 -25.35 2.11
C GLN A 200 -9.86 -25.66 3.24
N ASN A 201 -9.54 -25.29 4.49
CA ASN A 201 -10.37 -25.53 5.66
C ASN A 201 -11.64 -24.65 5.63
N HIS A 202 -11.58 -23.49 4.97
CA HIS A 202 -12.68 -22.52 4.88
C HIS A 202 -13.48 -22.60 3.58
N ASN A 203 -13.11 -23.50 2.66
CA ASN A 203 -13.70 -23.57 1.34
C ASN A 203 -15.20 -23.82 1.38
N THR A 204 -15.66 -24.73 2.25
CA THR A 204 -17.09 -25.01 2.42
C THR A 204 -17.85 -23.77 2.87
N LYS A 205 -17.29 -23.01 3.81
CA LYS A 205 -17.89 -21.78 4.33
C LYS A 205 -17.95 -20.67 3.26
N LEU A 206 -16.89 -20.51 2.48
CA LEU A 206 -16.83 -19.55 1.37
C LEU A 206 -17.81 -19.90 0.25
N LEU A 207 -17.93 -21.19 -0.11
CA LEU A 207 -18.88 -21.64 -1.12
C LEU A 207 -20.34 -21.56 -0.63
N GLU A 208 -20.59 -21.75 0.66
CA GLU A 208 -21.93 -21.55 1.23
C GLU A 208 -22.33 -20.07 1.22
N TYR A 209 -21.37 -19.15 1.49
CA TYR A 209 -21.58 -17.71 1.32
C TYR A 209 -22.00 -17.37 -0.12
N VAL A 210 -21.33 -17.94 -1.12
CA VAL A 210 -21.72 -17.76 -2.54
C VAL A 210 -23.11 -18.31 -2.82
N LYS A 211 -23.42 -19.51 -2.30
CA LYS A 211 -24.74 -20.15 -2.47
C LYS A 211 -25.87 -19.32 -1.88
N GLN A 212 -25.58 -18.56 -0.81
CA GLN A 212 -26.50 -17.61 -0.17
C GLN A 212 -26.59 -16.25 -0.88
N GLY A 213 -25.94 -16.09 -2.04
CA GLY A 213 -25.98 -14.88 -2.86
C GLY A 213 -24.79 -13.94 -2.65
N GLY A 214 -23.78 -14.32 -1.89
CA GLY A 214 -22.57 -13.53 -1.68
C GLY A 214 -21.67 -13.49 -2.92
N ASN A 215 -20.90 -12.40 -3.07
CA ASN A 215 -19.94 -12.23 -4.15
C ASN A 215 -18.55 -12.65 -3.68
N PHE A 216 -18.02 -13.74 -4.25
CA PHE A 216 -16.67 -14.21 -3.95
C PHE A 216 -15.78 -14.06 -5.18
N ILE A 217 -14.78 -13.17 -5.08
CA ILE A 217 -13.86 -12.83 -6.16
C ILE A 217 -12.51 -13.44 -5.84
N VAL A 218 -12.08 -14.37 -6.67
CA VAL A 218 -10.78 -15.04 -6.53
C VAL A 218 -9.82 -14.48 -7.55
N GLN A 219 -8.77 -13.83 -7.06
CA GLN A 219 -7.69 -13.35 -7.92
C GLN A 219 -6.81 -14.50 -8.42
N TYR A 220 -5.85 -14.17 -9.26
CA TYR A 220 -4.93 -15.11 -9.89
C TYR A 220 -4.29 -16.09 -8.88
N ASN A 221 -4.31 -17.37 -9.23
CA ASN A 221 -3.59 -18.45 -8.55
C ASN A 221 -2.80 -19.27 -9.58
N THR A 222 -1.75 -19.94 -9.15
CA THR A 222 -0.94 -20.82 -10.01
C THR A 222 -1.23 -22.28 -9.72
N ASN A 223 -1.18 -23.09 -10.75
CA ASN A 223 -1.20 -24.54 -10.62
C ASN A 223 -0.02 -25.13 -11.41
N ASN A 224 1.02 -25.58 -10.71
CA ASN A 224 2.21 -26.16 -11.35
C ASN A 224 2.83 -27.25 -10.44
N ARG A 225 3.87 -27.94 -10.94
CA ARG A 225 4.49 -29.05 -10.19
C ARG A 225 5.13 -28.64 -8.86
N ILE A 226 5.58 -27.40 -8.72
CA ILE A 226 6.26 -26.88 -7.52
C ILE A 226 5.25 -26.37 -6.50
N GLY A 227 4.12 -25.81 -6.96
CA GLY A 227 3.03 -25.30 -6.12
C GLY A 227 1.68 -25.76 -6.69
N PRO A 228 1.32 -27.04 -6.51
CA PRO A 228 0.03 -27.52 -6.99
C PRO A 228 -1.09 -26.84 -6.20
N LEU A 229 -2.18 -26.51 -6.90
CA LEU A 229 -3.38 -26.01 -6.26
C LEU A 229 -4.15 -27.19 -5.67
N ILE A 230 -4.12 -27.34 -4.36
CA ILE A 230 -4.76 -28.44 -3.65
C ILE A 230 -6.25 -28.14 -3.37
N ALA A 231 -6.56 -26.87 -3.16
CA ALA A 231 -7.91 -26.45 -2.77
C ALA A 231 -8.89 -26.41 -3.93
N LYS A 232 -10.12 -26.85 -3.66
CA LYS A 232 -11.25 -26.70 -4.58
C LYS A 232 -11.78 -25.26 -4.51
N ILE A 233 -11.35 -24.40 -5.42
CA ILE A 233 -11.72 -22.95 -5.42
C ILE A 233 -13.20 -22.74 -5.85
N SER A 234 -13.76 -23.61 -6.67
CA SER A 234 -15.07 -23.44 -7.30
C SER A 234 -16.00 -24.61 -6.94
N PRO A 235 -17.33 -24.39 -6.90
CA PRO A 235 -18.29 -25.49 -6.78
C PRO A 235 -18.29 -26.42 -8.01
N TYR A 236 -17.79 -25.93 -9.16
CA TYR A 236 -17.68 -26.67 -10.41
C TYR A 236 -16.22 -27.00 -10.72
N PRO A 237 -15.95 -28.12 -11.41
CA PRO A 237 -14.61 -28.46 -11.86
C PRO A 237 -14.09 -27.42 -12.85
N PHE A 238 -12.87 -26.93 -12.68
CA PHE A 238 -12.16 -26.12 -13.65
C PHE A 238 -10.66 -26.37 -13.53
N ASN A 239 -9.90 -26.04 -14.57
CA ASN A 239 -8.47 -26.18 -14.61
C ASN A 239 -7.80 -24.81 -14.74
N ILE A 240 -6.69 -24.63 -14.04
CA ILE A 240 -5.78 -23.50 -14.27
C ILE A 240 -4.62 -24.06 -15.08
N SER A 241 -4.52 -23.64 -16.35
CA SER A 241 -3.42 -24.00 -17.25
C SER A 241 -2.48 -22.81 -17.47
N ARG A 242 -1.27 -23.11 -17.94
CA ARG A 242 -0.36 -22.14 -18.54
C ARG A 242 -0.51 -22.31 -20.05
N GLU A 243 -1.16 -21.39 -20.69
CA GLU A 243 -1.12 -21.18 -22.14
C GLU A 243 -0.45 -19.84 -22.45
#